data_76aacc0d652d5a47a6d21d14a809fd5d
#
_entry.id   76aacc0d652d5a47a6d21d14a809fd5d
#
_cell.length_a   1.000
_cell.length_b   1.000
_cell.length_c   1.000
_cell.angle_alpha   90.00
_cell.angle_beta   90.00
_cell.angle_gamma   90.00
#
_symmetry.space_group_name_H-M   'P 1'
#
loop_
_entity.id
_entity.type
_entity.pdbx_description
1 polymer ?
#
loop_
_entity_poly.entity_id
_entity_poly.type
_entity_poly.pdbx_seq_one_letter_code
_entity_poly.pdbx_strand_id
1 'polypeptide(L)'
;MNAKLIKVDGSVKICINGETYEPLAFKTFRPTDRNISDFYKAGVKLFCVLSTGQESATKGVYYSNFGESWIDDYTYDFQPIDDQIDLFLKNAPEAYLDVMLSVDTRRW
;
A
#
# COMPACT_ATOMS: atom_id res chain seq x y z
N MET A 1 -5.96 7.08 15.31
CA MET A 1 -4.72 6.29 15.24
C MET A 1 -3.55 7.16 15.70
N ASN A 2 -2.70 6.64 16.55
CA ASN A 2 -1.49 7.32 17.02
C ASN A 2 -0.29 6.45 16.61
N ALA A 3 0.56 6.97 15.73
CA ALA A 3 1.73 6.27 15.24
C ALA A 3 2.98 7.15 15.42
N LYS A 4 4.08 6.56 15.87
CA LYS A 4 5.36 7.24 16.05
C LYS A 4 6.53 6.27 15.89
N LEU A 5 7.69 6.81 15.54
CA LEU A 5 8.94 6.07 15.60
C LEU A 5 9.49 6.11 17.04
N ILE A 6 9.95 4.97 17.52
CA ILE A 6 10.59 4.84 18.82
C ILE A 6 11.92 4.09 18.67
N LYS A 7 12.80 4.26 19.64
CA LYS A 7 14.07 3.52 19.71
C LYS A 7 13.98 2.50 20.85
N VAL A 8 14.20 1.23 20.54
CA VAL A 8 14.21 0.12 21.49
C VAL A 8 15.51 -0.65 21.32
N ASP A 9 16.32 -0.72 22.37
CA ASP A 9 17.62 -1.40 22.38
C ASP A 9 18.53 -1.03 21.19
N GLY A 10 18.55 0.26 20.84
CA GLY A 10 19.34 0.76 19.72
C GLY A 10 18.70 0.63 18.33
N SER A 11 17.62 -0.12 18.18
CA SER A 11 16.89 -0.31 16.93
C SER A 11 15.66 0.61 16.81
N VAL A 12 15.39 1.08 15.61
CA VAL A 12 14.17 1.86 15.32
C VAL A 12 13.00 0.91 15.17
N LYS A 13 11.88 1.23 15.82
CA LYS A 13 10.61 0.50 15.74
C LYS A 13 9.48 1.46 15.41
N ILE A 14 8.38 0.94 14.91
CA ILE A 14 7.13 1.68 14.75
C ILE A 14 6.23 1.32 15.94
N CYS A 15 5.74 2.34 16.65
CA CYS A 15 4.73 2.17 17.69
C CYS A 15 3.40 2.71 17.18
N ILE A 16 2.39 1.85 17.09
CA ILE A 16 1.04 2.20 16.66
C ILE A 16 0.06 1.83 17.76
N ASN A 17 -0.68 2.83 18.25
CA ASN A 17 -1.65 2.67 19.35
C ASN A 17 -1.06 1.98 20.61
N GLY A 18 0.22 2.17 20.87
CA GLY A 18 0.94 1.57 22.01
C GLY A 18 1.59 0.23 21.73
N GLU A 19 1.31 -0.41 20.63
CA GLU A 19 1.96 -1.65 20.21
C GLU A 19 3.17 -1.38 19.32
N THR A 20 4.21 -2.19 19.45
CA THR A 20 5.50 -2.02 18.79
C THR A 20 5.67 -3.04 17.68
N TYR A 21 6.04 -2.57 16.49
CA TYR A 21 6.24 -3.38 15.28
C TYR A 21 7.61 -3.14 14.66
N GLU A 22 8.11 -4.14 13.94
CA GLU A 22 9.26 -3.95 13.05
C GLU A 22 8.90 -2.95 11.94
N PRO A 23 9.82 -2.05 11.53
CA PRO A 23 9.58 -1.06 10.49
C PRO A 23 9.66 -1.70 9.09
N LEU A 24 8.88 -2.75 8.88
CA LEU A 24 8.81 -3.50 7.63
C LEU A 24 7.43 -3.32 7.01
N ALA A 25 7.39 -2.87 5.76
CA ALA A 25 6.17 -2.77 4.98
C ALA A 25 6.26 -3.66 3.73
N PHE A 26 5.19 -4.38 3.44
CA PHE A 26 5.06 -5.10 2.18
C PHE A 26 4.51 -4.16 1.11
N LYS A 27 5.23 -4.05 0.00
CA LYS A 27 4.82 -3.29 -1.17
C LYS A 27 4.94 -4.15 -2.41
N THR A 28 3.92 -4.13 -3.24
CA THR A 28 3.94 -4.76 -4.56
C THR A 28 3.06 -3.99 -5.54
N PHE A 29 3.41 -4.02 -6.82
CA PHE A 29 2.58 -3.44 -7.88
C PHE A 29 1.42 -4.37 -8.28
N ARG A 30 1.49 -5.65 -7.90
CA ARG A 30 0.50 -6.67 -8.24
C ARG A 30 0.19 -7.54 -7.02
N PRO A 31 -0.59 -7.01 -6.06
CA PRO A 31 -1.00 -7.78 -4.89
C PRO A 31 -1.90 -8.94 -5.31
N THR A 32 -1.72 -10.07 -4.63
CA THR A 32 -2.54 -11.28 -4.78
C THR A 32 -2.94 -11.80 -3.42
N ASP A 33 -4.04 -12.55 -3.33
CA ASP A 33 -4.47 -13.21 -2.08
C ASP A 33 -3.31 -13.98 -1.43
N ARG A 34 -2.54 -14.69 -2.23
CA ARG A 34 -1.42 -15.51 -1.74
C ARG A 34 -0.31 -14.67 -1.14
N ASN A 35 0.24 -13.71 -1.88
CA ASN A 35 1.39 -12.96 -1.38
C ASN A 35 1.04 -12.12 -0.15
N ILE A 36 -0.14 -11.51 -0.11
CA ILE A 36 -0.61 -10.76 1.07
C ILE A 36 -0.70 -11.70 2.28
N SER A 37 -1.39 -12.85 2.12
CA SER A 37 -1.57 -13.84 3.19
C SER A 37 -0.23 -14.38 3.69
N ASP A 38 0.71 -14.68 2.79
CA ASP A 38 2.02 -15.23 3.16
C ASP A 38 2.84 -14.22 3.99
N PHE A 39 2.89 -12.95 3.58
CA PHE A 39 3.58 -11.90 4.34
C PHE A 39 2.88 -11.60 5.66
N TYR A 40 1.54 -11.58 5.69
CA TYR A 40 0.79 -11.38 6.91
C TYR A 40 1.04 -12.48 7.95
N LYS A 41 1.04 -13.75 7.52
CA LYS A 41 1.38 -14.91 8.36
C LYS A 41 2.83 -14.89 8.84
N ALA A 42 3.73 -14.30 8.07
CA ALA A 42 5.12 -14.07 8.48
C ALA A 42 5.29 -12.92 9.50
N GLY A 43 4.20 -12.24 9.88
CA GLY A 43 4.21 -11.20 10.91
C GLY A 43 4.30 -9.76 10.38
N VAL A 44 4.28 -9.56 9.06
CA VAL A 44 4.22 -8.20 8.50
C VAL A 44 2.83 -7.60 8.78
N LYS A 45 2.82 -6.38 9.32
CA LYS A 45 1.58 -5.65 9.68
C LYS A 45 1.36 -4.39 8.85
N LEU A 46 2.37 -3.92 8.13
CA LEU A 46 2.29 -2.73 7.28
C LEU A 46 2.23 -3.15 5.81
N PHE A 47 1.24 -2.66 5.09
CA PHE A 47 1.04 -2.94 3.66
C PHE A 47 0.79 -1.65 2.89
N CYS A 48 1.39 -1.54 1.69
CA CYS A 48 1.23 -0.36 0.85
C CYS A 48 0.17 -0.58 -0.21
N VAL A 49 -0.79 0.33 -0.27
CA VAL A 49 -1.80 0.46 -1.33
C VAL A 49 -1.33 1.51 -2.32
N LEU A 50 -1.46 1.24 -3.61
CA LEU A 50 -1.02 2.14 -4.67
C LEU A 50 -2.21 2.92 -5.24
N SER A 51 -2.09 4.24 -5.34
CA SER A 51 -3.13 5.09 -5.93
C SER A 51 -3.05 5.19 -7.46
N THR A 52 -2.01 4.63 -8.08
CA THR A 52 -1.78 4.75 -9.51
C THR A 52 -1.74 3.40 -10.22
N GLY A 53 -2.46 3.31 -11.34
CA GLY A 53 -2.33 2.25 -12.34
C GLY A 53 -1.67 2.73 -13.63
N GLN A 54 -1.05 3.91 -13.60
CA GLN A 54 -0.43 4.53 -14.75
C GLN A 54 0.52 3.59 -15.51
N GLU A 55 0.56 3.73 -16.83
CA GLU A 55 1.55 3.06 -17.66
C GLU A 55 2.96 3.55 -17.31
N SER A 56 3.87 2.62 -17.12
CA SER A 56 5.28 2.93 -16.86
C SER A 56 5.98 3.51 -18.10
N ALA A 57 7.26 3.84 -17.99
CA ALA A 57 8.08 4.23 -19.13
C ALA A 57 8.16 3.12 -20.21
N THR A 58 7.94 1.86 -19.84
CA THR A 58 7.84 0.73 -20.77
C THR A 58 6.39 0.57 -21.22
N LYS A 59 6.14 0.77 -22.52
CA LYS A 59 4.81 0.66 -23.11
C LYS A 59 4.17 -0.70 -22.82
N GLY A 60 2.91 -0.68 -22.40
CA GLY A 60 2.13 -1.86 -22.05
C GLY A 60 2.41 -2.41 -20.64
N VAL A 61 3.29 -1.78 -19.87
CA VAL A 61 3.56 -2.15 -18.48
C VAL A 61 2.94 -1.13 -17.54
N TYR A 62 2.00 -1.56 -16.73
CA TYR A 62 1.27 -0.72 -15.78
C TYR A 62 1.78 -0.93 -14.36
N TYR A 63 1.81 0.14 -13.56
CA TYR A 63 2.24 0.07 -12.15
C TYR A 63 1.28 -0.72 -11.27
N SER A 64 -0.02 -0.71 -11.61
CA SER A 64 -1.01 -1.51 -10.90
C SER A 64 -2.00 -2.14 -11.90
N ASN A 65 -2.49 -3.33 -11.56
CA ASN A 65 -3.54 -4.00 -12.33
C ASN A 65 -4.96 -3.57 -11.90
N PHE A 66 -5.09 -2.69 -10.91
CA PHE A 66 -6.39 -2.19 -10.44
C PHE A 66 -6.91 -0.99 -11.21
N GLY A 67 -6.04 -0.28 -11.91
CA GLY A 67 -6.40 0.93 -12.64
C GLY A 67 -5.85 2.21 -12.02
N GLU A 68 -6.13 3.32 -12.66
CA GLU A 68 -5.69 4.65 -12.26
C GLU A 68 -6.81 5.37 -11.51
N SER A 69 -6.47 5.98 -10.38
CA SER A 69 -7.44 6.76 -9.60
C SER A 69 -7.54 8.22 -10.03
N TRP A 70 -6.50 8.77 -10.63
CA TRP A 70 -6.52 10.12 -11.18
C TRP A 70 -6.68 10.07 -12.70
N ILE A 71 -7.92 10.23 -13.16
CA ILE A 71 -8.33 10.00 -14.56
C ILE A 71 -7.92 11.16 -15.47
N ASP A 72 -8.20 12.39 -15.04
CA ASP A 72 -7.82 13.62 -15.72
C ASP A 72 -7.70 14.79 -14.71
N ASP A 73 -7.46 16.02 -15.16
CA ASP A 73 -7.20 17.20 -14.32
C ASP A 73 -8.21 17.39 -13.17
N TYR A 74 -9.47 16.96 -13.36
CA TYR A 74 -10.56 17.20 -12.40
C TYR A 74 -11.37 15.95 -12.05
N THR A 75 -11.01 14.79 -12.62
CA THR A 75 -11.78 13.55 -12.46
C THR A 75 -10.98 12.51 -11.68
N TYR A 76 -11.60 12.01 -10.63
CA TYR A 76 -11.02 10.97 -9.78
C TYR A 76 -11.98 9.77 -9.70
N ASP A 77 -11.41 8.57 -9.75
CA ASP A 77 -12.09 7.31 -9.48
C ASP A 77 -11.33 6.58 -8.36
N PHE A 78 -11.95 6.43 -7.21
CA PHE A 78 -11.33 5.78 -6.05
C PHE A 78 -11.58 4.27 -5.98
N GLN A 79 -12.40 3.73 -6.88
CA GLN A 79 -12.67 2.29 -6.91
C GLN A 79 -11.40 1.43 -7.00
N PRO A 80 -10.36 1.78 -7.79
CA PRO A 80 -9.10 1.06 -7.79
C PRO A 80 -8.39 0.98 -6.43
N ILE A 81 -8.52 2.02 -5.62
CA ILE A 81 -7.95 2.05 -4.25
C ILE A 81 -8.81 1.19 -3.32
N ASP A 82 -10.13 1.33 -3.39
CA ASP A 82 -11.06 0.57 -2.56
C ASP A 82 -10.93 -0.94 -2.82
N ASP A 83 -10.84 -1.36 -4.09
CA ASP A 83 -10.64 -2.76 -4.47
C ASP A 83 -9.32 -3.33 -3.91
N GLN A 84 -8.25 -2.51 -3.88
CA GLN A 84 -6.98 -2.91 -3.26
C GLN A 84 -7.12 -3.03 -1.73
N ILE A 85 -7.76 -2.05 -1.08
CA ILE A 85 -8.00 -2.07 0.37
C ILE A 85 -8.78 -3.33 0.75
N ASP A 86 -9.84 -3.65 0.03
CA ASP A 86 -10.65 -4.84 0.26
C ASP A 86 -9.84 -6.12 0.10
N LEU A 87 -8.99 -6.20 -0.94
CA LEU A 87 -8.09 -7.34 -1.13
C LEU A 87 -7.09 -7.50 0.04
N PHE A 88 -6.50 -6.38 0.50
CA PHE A 88 -5.57 -6.42 1.64
C PHE A 88 -6.28 -6.82 2.93
N LEU A 89 -7.41 -6.21 3.26
CA LEU A 89 -8.13 -6.50 4.51
C LEU A 89 -8.74 -7.90 4.53
N LYS A 90 -9.14 -8.42 3.39
CA LYS A 90 -9.58 -9.83 3.25
C LYS A 90 -8.47 -10.82 3.68
N ASN A 91 -7.22 -10.54 3.34
CA ASN A 91 -6.10 -11.45 3.54
C ASN A 91 -5.21 -11.08 4.75
N ALA A 92 -5.36 -9.86 5.26
CA ALA A 92 -4.62 -9.32 6.39
C ALA A 92 -5.55 -8.39 7.22
N PRO A 93 -6.54 -8.93 7.94
CA PRO A 93 -7.64 -8.15 8.53
C PRO A 93 -7.21 -7.15 9.60
N GLU A 94 -6.04 -7.35 10.22
CA GLU A 94 -5.48 -6.43 11.24
C GLU A 94 -4.28 -5.63 10.69
N ALA A 95 -4.15 -5.53 9.37
CA ALA A 95 -3.07 -4.77 8.75
C ALA A 95 -3.29 -3.27 8.89
N TYR A 96 -2.18 -2.55 8.99
CA TYR A 96 -2.14 -1.11 8.78
C TYR A 96 -1.82 -0.84 7.31
N LEU A 97 -2.61 0.01 6.68
CA LEU A 97 -2.47 0.34 5.27
C LEU A 97 -1.85 1.72 5.10
N ASP A 98 -0.79 1.78 4.30
CA ASP A 98 -0.15 3.02 3.85
C ASP A 98 -0.56 3.28 2.40
N VAL A 99 -1.34 4.32 2.16
CA VAL A 99 -1.78 4.69 0.82
C VAL A 99 -0.73 5.60 0.19
N MET A 100 -0.03 5.06 -0.80
CA MET A 100 0.97 5.80 -1.57
C MET A 100 0.33 6.63 -2.66
N LEU A 101 0.37 7.95 -2.52
CA LEU A 101 -0.10 8.88 -3.54
C LEU A 101 1.01 9.16 -4.55
N SER A 102 0.75 8.89 -5.83
CA SER A 102 1.63 9.32 -6.91
C SER A 102 1.27 10.73 -7.35
N VAL A 103 2.21 11.66 -7.14
CA VAL A 103 2.06 13.08 -7.50
C VAL A 103 2.97 13.48 -8.66
N ASP A 104 3.37 12.53 -9.47
CA ASP A 104 4.21 12.75 -10.65
C ASP A 104 3.44 13.47 -11.77
N THR A 105 4.22 14.09 -12.67
CA THR A 105 3.67 14.73 -13.85
C THR A 105 2.91 13.75 -14.73
N ARG A 106 1.67 14.07 -15.03
CA ARG A 106 0.81 13.30 -15.94
C ARG A 106 1.05 13.71 -17.40
N ARG A 107 0.65 12.85 -18.34
CA ARG A 107 0.87 13.08 -19.78
C ARG A 107 -0.32 13.68 -20.53
N TRP A 108 -1.44 13.87 -19.84
CA TRP A 108 -2.57 14.55 -20.46
C TRP A 108 -2.42 16.05 -20.37
#